data_837bfa154ce1d7b4d9eeb3efff49b3ba
#
_entry.id   837bfa154ce1d7b4d9eeb3efff49b3ba
#
_cell.length_a   1.000
_cell.length_b   1.000
_cell.length_c   1.000
_cell.angle_alpha   90.00
_cell.angle_beta   90.00
_cell.angle_gamma   90.00
#
_symmetry.space_group_name_H-M   'P 1'
#
loop_
_entity.id
_entity.type
_entity.pdbx_description
1 polymer ?
#
loop_
_entity_poly.entity_id
_entity_poly.type
_entity_poly.pdbx_seq_one_letter_code
_entity_poly.pdbx_strand_id
1 'polypeptide(L)'
;MADTTGFSSGLSGDAKAFLRLRDVTKTFGETAAVDSVNLTVERNEIFALLGSSGCGKSTLLRMLAGFEPVTSGQILLDGEDVTDLAPYERPVNMMFQSYALFPHMSVEANVGFGLKQEKVPKGERLDRVQEALALVQMSAFAKRKPHHLSGGQQQRVALARSLIKRPKLLLLDEP
;
A
#
# COMPACT_ATOMS: atom_id res chain seq x y z
N MET A 1 47.39 2.39 0.27
CA MET A 1 46.86 3.65 -0.24
C MET A 1 45.74 3.29 -1.23
N ALA A 2 44.51 3.36 -0.81
CA ALA A 2 43.33 3.17 -1.66
C ALA A 2 42.42 4.37 -1.37
N ASP A 3 42.25 5.20 -2.41
CA ASP A 3 41.47 6.42 -2.40
C ASP A 3 40.00 6.09 -2.21
N THR A 4 39.41 6.56 -1.15
CA THR A 4 37.99 6.64 -0.90
C THR A 4 37.49 7.98 -1.44
N THR A 5 37.12 8.01 -2.71
CA THR A 5 36.38 9.15 -3.28
C THR A 5 34.96 9.16 -2.71
N GLY A 6 34.71 10.14 -1.84
CA GLY A 6 33.41 10.42 -1.28
C GLY A 6 32.38 10.79 -2.37
N PHE A 7 31.26 10.09 -2.37
CA PHE A 7 30.08 10.48 -3.13
C PHE A 7 29.29 11.52 -2.32
N SER A 8 29.61 12.79 -2.56
CA SER A 8 28.78 13.92 -2.15
C SER A 8 27.68 14.09 -3.18
N SER A 9 26.54 13.46 -3.00
CA SER A 9 25.34 13.78 -3.77
C SER A 9 24.55 14.86 -3.06
N GLY A 10 24.60 16.05 -3.66
CA GLY A 10 24.02 17.27 -3.14
C GLY A 10 22.50 17.24 -3.00
N LEU A 11 22.03 18.12 -2.19
CA LEU A 11 20.71 18.58 -1.78
C LEU A 11 19.66 18.91 -2.87
N SER A 12 19.74 18.34 -4.07
CA SER A 12 18.74 18.55 -5.14
C SER A 12 17.67 17.46 -5.26
N GLY A 13 17.72 16.40 -4.46
CA GLY A 13 16.75 15.29 -4.46
C GLY A 13 15.46 15.55 -3.69
N ASP A 14 15.41 16.58 -2.86
CA ASP A 14 14.29 16.82 -1.93
C ASP A 14 12.98 17.24 -2.64
N ALA A 15 13.06 17.91 -3.77
CA ALA A 15 11.90 18.48 -4.46
C ALA A 15 11.05 17.43 -5.23
N LYS A 16 11.56 16.21 -5.47
CA LYS A 16 10.88 15.15 -6.24
C LYS A 16 10.41 13.97 -5.39
N ALA A 17 10.88 13.86 -4.14
CA ALA A 17 10.55 12.75 -3.27
C ALA A 17 9.07 12.75 -2.92
N PHE A 18 8.36 11.69 -3.34
CA PHE A 18 6.96 11.48 -3.00
C PHE A 18 6.80 10.68 -1.70
N LEU A 19 7.55 9.58 -1.57
CA LEU A 19 7.69 8.83 -0.31
C LEU A 19 9.13 8.95 0.16
N ARG A 20 9.33 9.26 1.44
CA ARG A 20 10.66 9.29 2.06
C ARG A 20 10.62 8.62 3.41
N LEU A 21 11.56 7.71 3.63
CA LEU A 21 11.87 7.10 4.91
C LEU A 21 13.18 7.68 5.41
N ARG A 22 13.20 8.07 6.69
CA ARG A 22 14.40 8.56 7.37
C ARG A 22 14.66 7.73 8.61
N ASP A 23 15.74 6.93 8.58
CA ASP A 23 16.22 6.07 9.66
C ASP A 23 15.11 5.21 10.29
N VAL A 24 14.19 4.71 9.44
CA VAL A 24 13.03 3.94 9.90
C VAL A 24 13.47 2.60 10.45
N THR A 25 13.15 2.37 11.73
CA THR A 25 13.48 1.15 12.45
C THR A 25 12.24 0.54 13.08
N LYS A 26 12.17 -0.80 13.04
CA LYS A 26 11.18 -1.59 13.77
C LYS A 26 11.85 -2.73 14.51
N THR A 27 11.67 -2.75 15.82
CA THR A 27 12.11 -3.85 16.69
C THR A 27 10.91 -4.60 17.29
N PHE A 28 11.05 -5.91 17.43
CA PHE A 28 10.16 -6.79 18.20
C PHE A 28 11.00 -7.44 19.31
N GLY A 29 10.87 -6.94 20.53
CA GLY A 29 11.77 -7.29 21.61
C GLY A 29 13.22 -6.92 21.23
N GLU A 30 14.14 -7.89 21.25
CA GLU A 30 15.55 -7.70 20.89
C GLU A 30 15.84 -7.81 19.39
N THR A 31 14.86 -8.20 18.58
CA THR A 31 15.06 -8.44 17.13
C THR A 31 14.67 -7.22 16.33
N ALA A 32 15.59 -6.67 15.54
CA ALA A 32 15.29 -5.65 14.55
C ALA A 32 14.76 -6.32 13.28
N ALA A 33 13.48 -6.11 12.97
CA ALA A 33 12.85 -6.58 11.73
C ALA A 33 13.10 -5.61 10.56
N VAL A 34 13.26 -4.32 10.86
CA VAL A 34 13.66 -3.27 9.94
C VAL A 34 14.67 -2.40 10.70
N ASP A 35 15.82 -2.10 10.11
CA ASP A 35 16.91 -1.40 10.78
C ASP A 35 17.39 -0.21 9.96
N SER A 36 17.17 0.99 10.50
CA SER A 36 17.62 2.30 9.98
C SER A 36 17.44 2.47 8.46
N VAL A 37 16.28 2.07 7.94
CA VAL A 37 16.02 2.13 6.51
C VAL A 37 15.82 3.57 6.07
N ASN A 38 16.64 3.97 5.09
CA ASN A 38 16.54 5.22 4.36
C ASN A 38 16.15 4.90 2.91
N LEU A 39 15.01 5.47 2.44
CA LEU A 39 14.46 5.21 1.13
C LEU A 39 13.79 6.47 0.59
N THR A 40 13.95 6.71 -0.70
CA THR A 40 13.22 7.74 -1.41
C THR A 40 12.56 7.12 -2.66
N VAL A 41 11.27 7.37 -2.85
CA VAL A 41 10.50 6.96 -4.04
C VAL A 41 9.91 8.22 -4.65
N GLU A 42 10.03 8.38 -5.96
CA GLU A 42 9.50 9.53 -6.69
C GLU A 42 7.99 9.38 -6.98
N ARG A 43 7.36 10.49 -7.35
CA ARG A 43 5.96 10.47 -7.77
C ARG A 43 5.81 9.67 -9.08
N ASN A 44 4.76 8.83 -9.14
CA ASN A 44 4.47 7.94 -10.28
C ASN A 44 5.54 6.87 -10.55
N GLU A 45 6.42 6.60 -9.59
CA GLU A 45 7.40 5.52 -9.67
C GLU A 45 6.77 4.18 -9.29
N ILE A 46 7.19 3.11 -9.98
CA ILE A 46 6.95 1.73 -9.56
C ILE A 46 8.22 1.23 -8.89
N PHE A 47 8.16 1.04 -7.58
CA PHE A 47 9.28 0.60 -6.76
C PHE A 47 9.09 -0.84 -6.27
N ALA A 48 10.08 -1.71 -6.51
CA ALA A 48 10.04 -3.11 -6.08
C ALA A 48 11.00 -3.37 -4.92
N LEU A 49 10.45 -3.89 -3.80
CA LEU A 49 11.23 -4.40 -2.68
C LEU A 49 11.61 -5.86 -2.91
N LEU A 50 12.90 -6.13 -3.13
CA LEU A 50 13.42 -7.47 -3.31
C LEU A 50 14.18 -7.94 -2.07
N GLY A 51 14.12 -9.23 -1.77
CA GLY A 51 14.83 -9.83 -0.64
C GLY A 51 14.26 -11.21 -0.27
N SER A 52 15.01 -11.95 0.54
CA SER A 52 14.61 -13.27 1.04
C SER A 52 13.35 -13.21 1.93
N SER A 53 12.69 -14.34 2.14
CA SER A 53 11.59 -14.43 3.10
C SER A 53 12.09 -14.04 4.50
N GLY A 54 11.29 -13.26 5.23
CA GLY A 54 11.62 -12.83 6.59
C GLY A 54 12.56 -11.62 6.69
N CYS A 55 13.02 -11.02 5.58
CA CYS A 55 13.91 -9.83 5.63
C CYS A 55 13.20 -8.48 5.94
N GLY A 56 11.95 -8.50 6.42
CA GLY A 56 11.25 -7.30 6.87
C GLY A 56 10.39 -6.58 5.83
N LYS A 57 10.26 -7.06 4.57
CA LYS A 57 9.45 -6.40 3.51
C LYS A 57 8.02 -6.13 3.93
N SER A 58 7.29 -7.16 4.36
CA SER A 58 5.88 -7.02 4.81
C SER A 58 5.76 -6.16 6.05
N THR A 59 6.76 -6.17 6.95
CA THR A 59 6.81 -5.28 8.11
C THR A 59 6.94 -3.82 7.66
N LEU A 60 7.85 -3.55 6.71
CA LEU A 60 8.01 -2.21 6.14
C LEU A 60 6.72 -1.73 5.46
N LEU A 61 6.10 -2.57 4.62
CA LEU A 61 4.82 -2.23 3.97
C LEU A 61 3.71 -1.95 5.00
N ARG A 62 3.64 -2.73 6.09
CA ARG A 62 2.67 -2.50 7.18
C ARG A 62 2.94 -1.20 7.93
N MET A 63 4.21 -0.83 8.15
CA MET A 63 4.57 0.48 8.73
C MET A 63 4.15 1.63 7.80
N LEU A 64 4.38 1.51 6.49
CA LEU A 64 3.93 2.50 5.50
C LEU A 64 2.41 2.64 5.48
N ALA A 65 1.67 1.54 5.61
CA ALA A 65 0.21 1.54 5.67
C ALA A 65 -0.35 1.96 7.05
N GLY A 66 0.49 2.10 8.08
CA GLY A 66 0.08 2.44 9.45
C GLY A 66 -0.48 1.27 10.26
N PHE A 67 -0.39 0.02 9.77
CA PHE A 67 -0.81 -1.18 10.51
C PHE A 67 0.22 -1.64 11.55
N GLU A 68 1.44 -1.14 11.44
CA GLU A 68 2.53 -1.42 12.38
C GLU A 68 3.22 -0.10 12.75
N PRO A 69 3.31 0.26 14.03
CA PRO A 69 4.01 1.48 14.43
C PRO A 69 5.52 1.32 14.25
N VAL A 70 6.20 2.39 13.90
CA VAL A 70 7.66 2.46 13.87
C VAL A 70 8.21 2.46 15.30
N THR A 71 9.41 1.91 15.51
CA THR A 71 10.12 2.06 16.79
C THR A 71 10.86 3.40 16.83
N SER A 72 11.43 3.81 15.69
CA SER A 72 12.09 5.11 15.51
C SER A 72 12.17 5.48 14.04
N GLY A 73 12.52 6.72 13.74
CA GLY A 73 12.59 7.24 12.38
C GLY A 73 11.33 7.95 11.95
N GLN A 74 11.26 8.32 10.68
CA GLN A 74 10.18 9.15 10.14
C GLN A 74 9.74 8.68 8.76
N ILE A 75 8.42 8.72 8.52
CA ILE A 75 7.79 8.42 7.23
C ILE A 75 7.11 9.68 6.70
N LEU A 76 7.60 10.19 5.57
CA LEU A 76 7.03 11.35 4.91
C LEU A 76 6.37 10.91 3.59
N LEU A 77 5.13 11.34 3.38
CA LEU A 77 4.39 11.09 2.15
C LEU A 77 3.91 12.43 1.58
N ASP A 78 4.33 12.74 0.36
CA ASP A 78 4.00 14.01 -0.32
C ASP A 78 4.38 15.25 0.52
N GLY A 79 5.48 15.16 1.27
CA GLY A 79 5.98 16.20 2.18
C GLY A 79 5.33 16.21 3.57
N GLU A 80 4.26 15.46 3.80
CA GLU A 80 3.56 15.37 5.08
C GLU A 80 4.10 14.21 5.92
N ASP A 81 4.30 14.44 7.21
CA ASP A 81 4.67 13.39 8.16
C ASP A 81 3.46 12.52 8.48
N VAL A 82 3.55 11.24 8.12
CA VAL A 82 2.49 10.26 8.34
C VAL A 82 2.89 9.20 9.37
N THR A 83 4.01 9.39 10.07
CA THR A 83 4.62 8.39 10.96
C THR A 83 3.61 7.86 11.99
N ASP A 84 2.91 8.76 12.68
CA ASP A 84 1.99 8.42 13.76
C ASP A 84 0.52 8.41 13.35
N LEU A 85 0.21 8.67 12.06
CA LEU A 85 -1.15 8.66 11.57
C LEU A 85 -1.73 7.23 11.55
N ALA A 86 -2.99 7.10 11.96
CA ALA A 86 -3.72 5.84 11.87
C ALA A 86 -3.92 5.40 10.39
N PRO A 87 -4.10 4.09 10.10
CA PRO A 87 -4.23 3.59 8.74
C PRO A 87 -5.33 4.28 7.90
N TYR A 88 -6.44 4.64 8.53
CA TYR A 88 -7.58 5.28 7.85
C TYR A 88 -7.35 6.77 7.55
N GLU A 89 -6.36 7.41 8.16
CA GLU A 89 -5.99 8.82 7.96
C GLU A 89 -4.93 8.97 6.85
N ARG A 90 -4.24 7.87 6.50
CA ARG A 90 -3.20 7.89 5.47
C ARG A 90 -3.83 7.77 4.07
N PRO A 91 -3.37 8.56 3.09
CA PRO A 91 -3.81 8.42 1.70
C PRO A 91 -3.13 7.22 1.01
N VAL A 92 -3.09 6.09 1.71
CA VAL A 92 -2.41 4.84 1.34
C VAL A 92 -3.42 3.70 1.34
N ASN A 93 -3.35 2.83 0.35
CA ASN A 93 -4.06 1.54 0.38
C ASN A 93 -3.06 0.40 0.28
N MET A 94 -3.36 -0.71 0.94
CA MET A 94 -2.55 -1.92 0.91
C MET A 94 -3.37 -3.11 0.41
N MET A 95 -2.79 -3.87 -0.51
CA MET A 95 -3.26 -5.18 -0.90
C MET A 95 -2.43 -6.22 -0.16
N PHE A 96 -3.10 -7.02 0.66
CA PHE A 96 -2.47 -8.07 1.46
C PHE A 96 -2.26 -9.35 0.64
N GLN A 97 -1.26 -10.13 0.97
CA GLN A 97 -0.97 -11.43 0.37
C GLN A 97 -2.18 -12.38 0.38
N SER A 98 -2.99 -12.37 1.44
CA SER A 98 -4.22 -13.17 1.56
C SER A 98 -5.44 -12.56 0.85
N TYR A 99 -5.26 -11.46 0.10
CA TYR A 99 -6.30 -10.65 -0.54
C TYR A 99 -7.32 -10.05 0.43
N ALA A 100 -7.52 -10.60 1.61
CA ALA A 100 -8.39 -10.14 2.71
C ALA A 100 -9.81 -9.71 2.24
N LEU A 101 -10.40 -10.44 1.27
CA LEU A 101 -11.76 -10.18 0.81
C LEU A 101 -12.77 -10.57 1.89
N PHE A 102 -13.85 -9.78 2.03
CA PHE A 102 -14.95 -10.08 2.94
C PHE A 102 -15.77 -11.26 2.39
N PRO A 103 -15.74 -12.45 3.02
CA PRO A 103 -16.31 -13.67 2.42
C PRO A 103 -17.84 -13.65 2.33
N HIS A 104 -18.49 -12.87 3.18
CA HIS A 104 -19.94 -12.73 3.23
C HIS A 104 -20.50 -11.73 2.22
N MET A 105 -19.65 -10.89 1.62
CA MET A 105 -20.02 -9.86 0.65
C MET A 105 -19.85 -10.34 -0.80
N SER A 106 -20.65 -9.79 -1.72
CA SER A 106 -20.41 -9.94 -3.16
C SER A 106 -19.13 -9.23 -3.60
N VAL A 107 -18.66 -9.52 -4.80
CA VAL A 107 -17.51 -8.85 -5.43
C VAL A 107 -17.73 -7.32 -5.50
N GLU A 108 -18.88 -6.88 -6.01
CA GLU A 108 -19.19 -5.44 -6.08
C GLU A 108 -19.25 -4.78 -4.70
N ALA A 109 -19.79 -5.49 -3.69
CA ALA A 109 -19.86 -5.00 -2.33
C ALA A 109 -18.47 -4.91 -1.67
N ASN A 110 -17.57 -5.87 -1.96
CA ASN A 110 -16.18 -5.83 -1.56
C ASN A 110 -15.47 -4.60 -2.13
N VAL A 111 -15.58 -4.40 -3.45
CA VAL A 111 -14.92 -3.28 -4.13
C VAL A 111 -15.49 -1.94 -3.63
N GLY A 112 -16.81 -1.81 -3.51
CA GLY A 112 -17.47 -0.57 -3.08
C GLY A 112 -17.43 -0.30 -1.58
N PHE A 113 -16.84 -1.18 -0.76
CA PHE A 113 -16.88 -1.08 0.71
C PHE A 113 -16.28 0.23 1.22
N GLY A 114 -15.08 0.59 0.77
CA GLY A 114 -14.40 1.83 1.20
C GLY A 114 -15.20 3.09 0.87
N LEU A 115 -15.77 3.16 -0.33
CA LEU A 115 -16.61 4.30 -0.73
C LEU A 115 -17.91 4.41 0.09
N LYS A 116 -18.45 3.26 0.55
CA LYS A 116 -19.61 3.24 1.45
C LYS A 116 -19.26 3.83 2.81
N GLN A 117 -18.07 3.53 3.34
CA GLN A 117 -17.59 4.10 4.60
C GLN A 117 -17.36 5.61 4.50
N GLU A 118 -16.89 6.09 3.36
CA GLU A 118 -16.73 7.52 3.05
C GLU A 118 -18.06 8.21 2.73
N LYS A 119 -19.20 7.50 2.84
CA LYS A 119 -20.55 8.02 2.58
C LYS A 119 -20.74 8.57 1.16
N VAL A 120 -19.97 8.05 0.18
CA VAL A 120 -20.15 8.40 -1.24
C VAL A 120 -21.56 8.07 -1.69
N PRO A 121 -22.27 8.97 -2.41
CA PRO A 121 -23.64 8.75 -2.91
C PRO A 121 -23.76 7.44 -3.69
N LYS A 122 -24.92 6.76 -3.54
CA LYS A 122 -25.11 5.42 -4.10
C LYS A 122 -24.89 5.35 -5.62
N GLY A 123 -25.35 6.36 -6.37
CA GLY A 123 -25.18 6.42 -7.83
C GLY A 123 -23.70 6.45 -8.20
N GLU A 124 -22.97 7.45 -7.72
CA GLU A 124 -21.53 7.59 -7.96
C GLU A 124 -20.74 6.34 -7.52
N ARG A 125 -21.09 5.75 -6.36
CA ARG A 125 -20.44 4.53 -5.89
C ARG A 125 -20.64 3.36 -6.85
N LEU A 126 -21.83 3.20 -7.41
CA LEU A 126 -22.13 2.13 -8.38
C LEU A 126 -21.31 2.32 -9.66
N ASP A 127 -21.24 3.53 -10.19
CA ASP A 127 -20.48 3.85 -11.39
C ASP A 127 -18.98 3.57 -11.19
N ARG A 128 -18.40 4.04 -10.10
CA ARG A 128 -16.99 3.79 -9.74
C ARG A 128 -16.70 2.30 -9.54
N VAL A 129 -17.64 1.53 -8.96
CA VAL A 129 -17.49 0.06 -8.80
C VAL A 129 -17.50 -0.62 -10.16
N GLN A 130 -18.38 -0.22 -11.08
CA GLN A 130 -18.43 -0.78 -12.43
C GLN A 130 -17.14 -0.48 -13.20
N GLU A 131 -16.64 0.75 -13.15
CA GLU A 131 -15.37 1.13 -13.77
C GLU A 131 -14.19 0.31 -13.20
N ALA A 132 -14.10 0.20 -11.87
CA ALA A 132 -13.03 -0.56 -11.22
C ALA A 132 -13.08 -2.06 -11.59
N LEU A 133 -14.28 -2.66 -11.66
CA LEU A 133 -14.46 -4.06 -12.08
C LEU A 133 -14.14 -4.26 -13.55
N ALA A 134 -14.48 -3.31 -14.42
CA ALA A 134 -14.15 -3.35 -15.84
C ALA A 134 -12.64 -3.31 -16.05
N LEU A 135 -11.92 -2.43 -15.33
CA LEU A 135 -10.46 -2.31 -15.38
C LEU A 135 -9.75 -3.64 -15.11
N VAL A 136 -10.25 -4.43 -14.17
CA VAL A 136 -9.68 -5.74 -13.82
C VAL A 136 -10.37 -6.92 -14.51
N GLN A 137 -11.26 -6.68 -15.48
CA GLN A 137 -12.03 -7.70 -16.22
C GLN A 137 -12.89 -8.62 -15.33
N MET A 138 -13.49 -8.05 -14.28
CA MET A 138 -14.31 -8.79 -13.31
C MET A 138 -15.79 -8.41 -13.29
N SER A 139 -16.27 -7.62 -14.27
CA SER A 139 -17.67 -7.15 -14.33
C SER A 139 -18.70 -8.29 -14.34
N ALA A 140 -18.44 -9.39 -15.08
CA ALA A 140 -19.32 -10.55 -15.13
C ALA A 140 -19.45 -11.30 -13.78
N PHE A 141 -18.55 -11.05 -12.84
CA PHE A 141 -18.50 -11.69 -11.53
C PHE A 141 -19.01 -10.82 -10.39
N ALA A 142 -19.52 -9.61 -10.69
CA ALA A 142 -19.91 -8.60 -9.69
C ALA A 142 -20.81 -9.12 -8.57
N LYS A 143 -21.74 -10.00 -8.89
CA LYS A 143 -22.71 -10.60 -7.94
C LYS A 143 -22.19 -11.86 -7.23
N ARG A 144 -21.06 -12.43 -7.63
CA ARG A 144 -20.48 -13.62 -6.99
C ARG A 144 -19.87 -13.27 -5.63
N LYS A 145 -19.73 -14.28 -4.78
CA LYS A 145 -18.98 -14.20 -3.52
C LYS A 145 -17.54 -14.68 -3.73
N PRO A 146 -16.57 -14.28 -2.89
CA PRO A 146 -15.16 -14.64 -3.02
C PRO A 146 -14.89 -16.13 -3.17
N HIS A 147 -15.61 -16.98 -2.43
CA HIS A 147 -15.43 -18.43 -2.49
C HIS A 147 -15.88 -19.09 -3.82
N HIS A 148 -16.54 -18.33 -4.70
CA HIS A 148 -16.88 -18.77 -6.06
C HIS A 148 -15.85 -18.30 -7.11
N LEU A 149 -14.73 -17.76 -6.68
CA LEU A 149 -13.68 -17.20 -7.53
C LEU A 149 -12.39 -18.01 -7.39
N SER A 150 -11.65 -18.14 -8.50
CA SER A 150 -10.26 -18.63 -8.45
C SER A 150 -9.36 -17.64 -7.71
N GLY A 151 -8.17 -18.08 -7.25
CA GLY A 151 -7.19 -17.23 -6.58
C GLY A 151 -6.84 -15.98 -7.39
N GLY A 152 -6.54 -16.12 -8.68
CA GLY A 152 -6.26 -14.99 -9.56
C GLY A 152 -7.45 -14.05 -9.79
N GLN A 153 -8.70 -14.57 -9.70
CA GLN A 153 -9.89 -13.72 -9.71
C GLN A 153 -10.04 -12.94 -8.40
N GLN A 154 -9.79 -13.59 -7.26
CA GLN A 154 -9.80 -12.92 -5.95
C GLN A 154 -8.75 -11.83 -5.88
N GLN A 155 -7.54 -12.09 -6.40
CA GLN A 155 -6.45 -11.11 -6.52
C GLN A 155 -6.88 -9.88 -7.30
N ARG A 156 -7.50 -10.06 -8.48
CA ARG A 156 -8.01 -8.94 -9.29
C ARG A 156 -9.09 -8.13 -8.58
N VAL A 157 -10.00 -8.79 -7.85
CA VAL A 157 -11.01 -8.10 -7.03
C VAL A 157 -10.37 -7.30 -5.90
N ALA A 158 -9.35 -7.86 -5.23
CA ALA A 158 -8.59 -7.15 -4.18
C ALA A 158 -7.85 -5.92 -4.74
N LEU A 159 -7.28 -6.05 -5.94
CA LEU A 159 -6.66 -4.92 -6.64
C LEU A 159 -7.68 -3.82 -6.96
N ALA A 160 -8.84 -4.17 -7.52
CA ALA A 160 -9.92 -3.21 -7.78
C ALA A 160 -10.37 -2.50 -6.49
N ARG A 161 -10.51 -3.24 -5.37
CA ARG A 161 -10.86 -2.68 -4.07
C ARG A 161 -9.80 -1.71 -3.54
N SER A 162 -8.52 -1.99 -3.77
CA SER A 162 -7.44 -1.11 -3.33
C SER A 162 -7.32 0.16 -4.18
N LEU A 163 -7.72 0.11 -5.44
CA LEU A 163 -7.63 1.23 -6.38
C LEU A 163 -8.83 2.18 -6.31
N ILE A 164 -10.02 1.70 -5.91
CA ILE A 164 -11.29 2.45 -6.05
C ILE A 164 -11.30 3.77 -5.28
N LYS A 165 -10.56 3.86 -4.17
CA LYS A 165 -10.41 5.08 -3.37
C LYS A 165 -9.41 6.08 -3.98
N ARG A 166 -8.73 5.71 -5.07
CA ARG A 166 -7.67 6.52 -5.71
C ARG A 166 -6.59 6.94 -4.71
N PRO A 167 -5.93 5.99 -4.04
CA PRO A 167 -4.90 6.31 -3.05
C PRO A 167 -3.73 7.04 -3.71
N LYS A 168 -3.03 7.89 -2.95
CA LYS A 168 -1.78 8.50 -3.39
C LYS A 168 -0.65 7.45 -3.51
N LEU A 169 -0.65 6.45 -2.62
CA LEU A 169 0.31 5.33 -2.60
C LEU A 169 -0.42 3.99 -2.53
N LEU A 170 -0.10 3.09 -3.44
CA LEU A 170 -0.57 1.71 -3.42
C LEU A 170 0.56 0.78 -3.02
N LEU A 171 0.34 0.01 -1.96
CA LEU A 171 1.27 -1.00 -1.46
C LEU A 171 0.76 -2.39 -1.84
N LEU A 172 1.64 -3.21 -2.41
CA LEU A 172 1.34 -4.58 -2.83
C LEU A 172 2.26 -5.55 -2.07
N ASP A 173 1.69 -6.42 -1.25
CA ASP A 173 2.44 -7.42 -0.48
C ASP A 173 2.33 -8.77 -1.18
N GLU A 174 3.37 -9.16 -1.92
CA GLU A 174 3.43 -10.38 -2.75
C GLU A 174 2.19 -10.55 -3.65
N PRO A 175 1.95 -9.60 -4.58
CA PRO A 175 0.75 -9.57 -5.40
C PRO A 175 0.68 -10.68 -6.44
#